data_359243df87d9569bfacca82c29f22b83
#
_entry.id   359243df87d9569bfacca82c29f22b83
#
_cell.length_a   1.000
_cell.length_b   1.000
_cell.length_c   1.000
_cell.angle_alpha   90.00
_cell.angle_beta   90.00
_cell.angle_gamma   90.00
#
_symmetry.space_group_name_H-M   'P 1'
#
loop_
_entity.id
_entity.type
_entity.pdbx_description
1 polymer ?
#
loop_
_entity_poly.entity_id
_entity_poly.type
_entity_poly.pdbx_seq_one_letter_code
_entity_poly.pdbx_strand_id
1 'polypeptide(L)'
;QVIRVDTLRKLDQWIPFGQLKKDFPIYKFYYDDEENHQLYISSKSADVLQFTTSDQRFWAWVGAIPHWVYFTILRQDKDLWVKSVVILSALGILMTVSGIWVGIDAYLQRYRRQKKLASPYKKKWYWWHHVTGVLFGIFVLTWIFSGMMSLVDTP
;
A
#
# COMPACT_ATOMS: atom_id res chain seq x y z
N GLN A 1 -12.24 29.84 6.99
CA GLN A 1 -13.66 29.99 6.62
C GLN A 1 -14.07 28.79 5.75
N VAL A 2 -15.37 28.35 5.86
CA VAL A 2 -15.90 27.33 4.94
C VAL A 2 -16.17 27.96 3.59
N ILE A 3 -15.57 27.39 2.52
CA ILE A 3 -15.71 27.90 1.16
C ILE A 3 -16.62 27.03 0.27
N ARG A 4 -16.76 25.75 0.63
CA ARG A 4 -17.54 24.79 -0.14
C ARG A 4 -18.08 23.68 0.75
N VAL A 5 -19.27 23.19 0.43
CA VAL A 5 -19.87 22.01 1.06
C VAL A 5 -20.37 21.07 -0.04
N ASP A 6 -19.89 19.83 -0.03
CA ASP A 6 -20.36 18.78 -0.93
C ASP A 6 -21.22 17.77 -0.17
N THR A 7 -22.24 17.25 -0.82
CA THR A 7 -23.05 16.15 -0.30
C THR A 7 -22.64 14.85 -0.96
N LEU A 8 -21.93 14.01 -0.21
CA LEU A 8 -21.42 12.73 -0.70
C LEU A 8 -22.48 11.64 -0.54
N ARG A 9 -22.73 10.92 -1.62
CA ARG A 9 -23.58 9.71 -1.68
C ARG A 9 -22.78 8.45 -2.01
N LYS A 10 -21.45 8.60 -2.21
CA LYS A 10 -20.50 7.53 -2.44
C LYS A 10 -19.26 7.78 -1.60
N LEU A 11 -18.52 6.72 -1.28
CA LEU A 11 -17.24 6.84 -0.59
C LEU A 11 -16.24 7.66 -1.41
N ASP A 12 -15.48 8.48 -0.71
CA ASP A 12 -14.39 9.31 -1.22
C ASP A 12 -13.04 8.68 -0.81
N GLN A 13 -11.95 9.14 -1.41
CA GLN A 13 -10.59 8.62 -1.15
C GLN A 13 -10.18 8.74 0.33
N TRP A 14 -10.70 9.74 1.05
CA TRP A 14 -10.36 10.00 2.45
C TRP A 14 -11.29 9.31 3.45
N ILE A 15 -12.39 8.75 2.96
CA ILE A 15 -13.34 7.91 3.71
C ILE A 15 -13.59 6.60 2.94
N PRO A 16 -12.56 5.78 2.66
CA PRO A 16 -12.67 4.62 1.77
C PRO A 16 -13.34 3.39 2.42
N PHE A 17 -13.77 3.49 3.66
CA PHE A 17 -14.26 2.36 4.44
C PHE A 17 -15.74 2.09 4.23
N GLY A 18 -16.09 0.90 3.77
CA GLY A 18 -17.45 0.48 3.45
C GLY A 18 -18.45 0.60 4.60
N GLN A 19 -17.99 0.51 5.85
CA GLN A 19 -18.81 0.69 7.05
C GLN A 19 -19.42 2.10 7.17
N LEU A 20 -18.82 3.12 6.54
CA LEU A 20 -19.32 4.49 6.53
C LEU A 20 -20.51 4.69 5.58
N LYS A 21 -20.87 3.67 4.78
CA LYS A 21 -22.07 3.73 3.90
C LYS A 21 -23.37 3.92 4.69
N LYS A 22 -23.41 3.50 5.95
CA LYS A 22 -24.56 3.71 6.84
C LYS A 22 -24.82 5.19 7.16
N ASP A 23 -23.77 6.03 7.09
CA ASP A 23 -23.81 7.46 7.44
C ASP A 23 -24.20 8.36 6.27
N PHE A 24 -24.43 7.80 5.08
CA PHE A 24 -24.84 8.59 3.94
C PHE A 24 -26.23 9.21 4.10
N PRO A 25 -26.41 10.43 3.53
CA PRO A 25 -25.41 11.28 2.91
C PRO A 25 -24.40 11.83 3.92
N ILE A 26 -23.14 12.02 3.46
CA ILE A 26 -22.06 12.60 4.27
C ILE A 26 -21.78 14.00 3.74
N TYR A 27 -21.70 14.99 4.63
CA TYR A 27 -21.35 16.35 4.27
C TYR A 27 -19.85 16.55 4.36
N LYS A 28 -19.25 17.02 3.26
CA LYS A 28 -17.83 17.33 3.16
C LYS A 28 -17.65 18.84 3.09
N PHE A 29 -17.04 19.41 4.12
CA PHE A 29 -16.73 20.82 4.23
C PHE A 29 -15.29 21.07 3.81
N TYR A 30 -15.08 22.10 3.03
CA TYR A 30 -13.76 22.59 2.61
C TYR A 30 -13.51 23.92 3.28
N TYR A 31 -12.34 24.06 3.89
CA TYR A 31 -11.91 25.26 4.57
C TYR A 31 -10.88 26.02 3.75
N ASP A 32 -11.01 27.36 3.75
CA ASP A 32 -9.99 28.27 3.25
C ASP A 32 -9.07 28.65 4.41
N ASP A 33 -8.06 27.84 4.62
CA ASP A 33 -7.02 28.02 5.61
C ASP A 33 -5.69 27.48 5.05
N GLU A 34 -4.59 27.78 5.71
CA GLU A 34 -3.22 27.44 5.24
C GLU A 34 -3.06 25.92 5.01
N GLU A 35 -3.77 25.08 5.77
CA GLU A 35 -3.67 23.63 5.68
C GLU A 35 -4.73 23.01 4.77
N ASN A 36 -5.64 23.81 4.19
CA ASN A 36 -6.73 23.33 3.32
C ASN A 36 -7.51 22.17 3.95
N HIS A 37 -7.98 22.38 5.15
CA HIS A 37 -8.72 21.36 5.90
C HIS A 37 -9.95 20.86 5.15
N GLN A 38 -10.20 19.55 5.31
CA GLN A 38 -11.45 18.92 4.87
C GLN A 38 -12.05 18.14 6.02
N LEU A 39 -13.31 18.40 6.30
CA LEU A 39 -14.08 17.80 7.40
C LEU A 39 -15.27 17.02 6.81
N TYR A 40 -15.45 15.79 7.29
CA TYR A 40 -16.56 14.92 6.89
C TYR A 40 -17.46 14.66 8.08
N ILE A 41 -18.76 14.97 7.91
CA ILE A 41 -19.77 14.87 8.95
C ILE A 41 -20.91 13.96 8.49
N SER A 42 -21.33 13.02 9.35
CA SER A 42 -22.52 12.21 9.13
C SER A 42 -23.78 13.08 9.15
N SER A 43 -24.64 12.96 8.14
CA SER A 43 -25.94 13.64 8.16
C SER A 43 -26.93 13.04 9.17
N LYS A 44 -26.66 11.82 9.65
CA LYS A 44 -27.56 11.09 10.53
C LYS A 44 -27.26 11.30 12.00
N SER A 45 -25.97 11.26 12.36
CA SER A 45 -25.54 11.37 13.76
C SER A 45 -24.89 12.72 14.08
N ALA A 46 -24.57 13.53 13.07
CA ALA A 46 -23.75 14.74 13.17
C ALA A 46 -22.33 14.48 13.68
N ASP A 47 -21.89 13.22 13.72
CA ASP A 47 -20.53 12.87 14.13
C ASP A 47 -19.52 13.27 13.08
N VAL A 48 -18.33 13.66 13.53
CA VAL A 48 -17.16 13.85 12.68
C VAL A 48 -16.61 12.48 12.30
N LEU A 49 -16.68 12.15 11.02
CA LEU A 49 -16.23 10.86 10.49
C LEU A 49 -14.75 10.90 10.11
N GLN A 50 -14.30 12.04 9.58
CA GLN A 50 -12.91 12.22 9.15
C GLN A 50 -12.55 13.71 9.11
N PHE A 51 -11.29 14.00 9.39
CA PHE A 51 -10.69 15.31 9.27
C PHE A 51 -9.30 15.17 8.65
N THR A 52 -8.99 15.96 7.64
CA THR A 52 -7.70 15.86 6.92
C THR A 52 -7.12 17.22 6.58
N THR A 53 -5.79 17.31 6.60
CA THR A 53 -5.03 18.45 6.06
C THR A 53 -4.46 18.12 4.68
N SER A 54 -3.99 19.14 3.95
CA SER A 54 -3.31 18.95 2.65
C SER A 54 -2.04 18.11 2.78
N ASP A 55 -1.27 18.33 3.86
CA ASP A 55 -0.05 17.58 4.13
C ASP A 55 -0.33 16.10 4.41
N GLN A 56 -1.31 15.81 5.25
CA GLN A 56 -1.76 14.43 5.50
C GLN A 56 -2.22 13.74 4.22
N ARG A 57 -2.95 14.42 3.34
CA ARG A 57 -3.39 13.87 2.06
C ARG A 57 -2.22 13.59 1.12
N PHE A 58 -1.23 14.50 1.07
CA PHE A 58 -0.03 14.30 0.28
C PHE A 58 0.75 13.06 0.75
N TRP A 59 1.05 12.96 2.05
CA TRP A 59 1.80 11.82 2.59
C TRP A 59 1.03 10.50 2.52
N ALA A 60 -0.31 10.55 2.60
CA ALA A 60 -1.13 9.36 2.35
C ALA A 60 -0.97 8.85 0.91
N TRP A 61 -0.88 9.73 -0.11
CA TRP A 61 -0.61 9.34 -1.49
C TRP A 61 0.79 8.77 -1.71
N VAL A 62 1.79 9.26 -0.98
CA VAL A 62 3.17 8.76 -1.07
C VAL A 62 3.34 7.42 -0.34
N GLY A 63 2.63 7.23 0.77
CA GLY A 63 2.81 6.08 1.67
C GLY A 63 1.60 5.15 1.74
N ALA A 64 0.62 5.49 2.55
CA ALA A 64 -0.45 4.58 2.96
C ALA A 64 -1.31 4.07 1.80
N ILE A 65 -1.69 4.92 0.86
CA ILE A 65 -2.57 4.54 -0.26
C ILE A 65 -1.92 3.48 -1.15
N PRO A 66 -0.70 3.66 -1.68
CA PRO A 66 -0.05 2.62 -2.48
C PRO A 66 0.35 1.40 -1.64
N HIS A 67 0.79 1.58 -0.40
CA HIS A 67 1.22 0.47 0.46
C HIS A 67 0.06 -0.48 0.81
N TRP A 68 -1.11 0.06 1.12
CA TRP A 68 -2.31 -0.72 1.46
C TRP A 68 -3.24 -0.96 0.26
N VAL A 69 -2.89 -0.46 -0.93
CA VAL A 69 -3.75 -0.51 -2.13
C VAL A 69 -5.14 0.10 -1.82
N TYR A 70 -5.17 1.21 -1.06
CA TYR A 70 -6.39 1.89 -0.60
C TYR A 70 -6.99 2.82 -1.66
N PHE A 71 -6.96 2.39 -2.92
CA PHE A 71 -7.69 3.10 -3.96
C PHE A 71 -9.20 2.93 -3.73
N THR A 72 -9.94 4.03 -3.73
CA THR A 72 -11.39 4.04 -3.43
C THR A 72 -12.15 3.03 -4.27
N ILE A 73 -11.82 2.90 -5.56
CA ILE A 73 -12.48 1.98 -6.49
C ILE A 73 -12.41 0.51 -6.03
N LEU A 74 -11.31 0.12 -5.40
CA LEU A 74 -11.13 -1.22 -4.83
C LEU A 74 -11.70 -1.30 -3.41
N ARG A 75 -11.42 -0.28 -2.60
CA ARG A 75 -11.71 -0.31 -1.16
C ARG A 75 -13.19 -0.19 -0.83
N GLN A 76 -14.03 0.30 -1.76
CA GLN A 76 -15.48 0.32 -1.61
C GLN A 76 -16.10 -1.07 -1.48
N ASP A 77 -15.46 -2.08 -2.06
CA ASP A 77 -15.79 -3.49 -1.92
C ASP A 77 -14.65 -4.19 -1.15
N LYS A 78 -14.96 -4.61 0.09
CA LYS A 78 -13.98 -5.27 0.96
C LYS A 78 -13.43 -6.56 0.33
N ASP A 79 -14.31 -7.36 -0.27
CA ASP A 79 -13.92 -8.67 -0.81
C ASP A 79 -13.05 -8.51 -2.06
N LEU A 80 -13.40 -7.57 -2.93
CA LEU A 80 -12.60 -7.25 -4.11
C LEU A 80 -11.21 -6.74 -3.70
N TRP A 81 -11.16 -5.85 -2.70
CA TRP A 81 -9.89 -5.32 -2.19
C TRP A 81 -9.02 -6.43 -1.59
N VAL A 82 -9.58 -7.27 -0.70
CA VAL A 82 -8.83 -8.39 -0.08
C VAL A 82 -8.31 -9.35 -1.14
N LYS A 83 -9.14 -9.78 -2.10
CA LYS A 83 -8.72 -10.65 -3.20
C LYS A 83 -7.59 -10.04 -4.02
N SER A 84 -7.69 -8.76 -4.35
CA SER A 84 -6.66 -8.05 -5.12
C SER A 84 -5.33 -8.01 -4.38
N VAL A 85 -5.33 -7.66 -3.09
CA VAL A 85 -4.12 -7.62 -2.28
C VAL A 85 -3.51 -9.01 -2.10
N VAL A 86 -4.33 -10.04 -1.86
CA VAL A 86 -3.85 -11.44 -1.72
C VAL A 86 -3.21 -11.92 -3.01
N ILE A 87 -3.82 -11.67 -4.18
CA ILE A 87 -3.24 -12.06 -5.48
C ILE A 87 -1.91 -11.33 -5.72
N LEU A 88 -1.85 -10.02 -5.49
CA LEU A 88 -0.62 -9.25 -5.65
C LEU A 88 0.49 -9.73 -4.70
N SER A 89 0.13 -10.05 -3.45
CA SER A 89 1.06 -10.58 -2.47
C SER A 89 1.58 -11.98 -2.86
N ALA A 90 0.71 -12.85 -3.35
CA ALA A 90 1.11 -14.18 -3.83
C ALA A 90 2.09 -14.09 -5.00
N LEU A 91 1.83 -13.20 -5.97
CA LEU A 91 2.76 -12.92 -7.05
C LEU A 91 4.09 -12.35 -6.54
N GLY A 92 4.05 -11.43 -5.57
CA GLY A 92 5.24 -10.89 -4.91
C GLY A 92 6.07 -11.95 -4.20
N ILE A 93 5.43 -12.90 -3.53
CA ILE A 93 6.09 -14.05 -2.88
C ILE A 93 6.79 -14.92 -3.93
N LEU A 94 6.10 -15.29 -5.01
CA LEU A 94 6.67 -16.08 -6.09
C LEU A 94 7.89 -15.40 -6.73
N MET A 95 7.79 -14.09 -7.00
CA MET A 95 8.89 -13.30 -7.54
C MET A 95 10.07 -13.24 -6.56
N THR A 96 9.80 -13.05 -5.27
CA THR A 96 10.86 -12.96 -4.25
C THR A 96 11.57 -14.29 -4.06
N VAL A 97 10.82 -15.39 -3.97
CA VAL A 97 11.41 -16.74 -3.86
C VAL A 97 12.28 -17.06 -5.07
N SER A 98 11.77 -16.85 -6.27
CA SER A 98 12.53 -17.08 -7.51
C SER A 98 13.75 -16.16 -7.61
N GLY A 99 13.61 -14.89 -7.20
CA GLY A 99 14.71 -13.92 -7.18
C GLY A 99 15.83 -14.31 -6.21
N ILE A 100 15.49 -14.75 -5.01
CA ILE A 100 16.45 -15.27 -4.02
C ILE A 100 17.17 -16.49 -4.58
N TRP A 101 16.41 -17.44 -5.15
CA TRP A 101 16.98 -18.66 -5.75
C TRP A 101 18.00 -18.32 -6.84
N VAL A 102 17.61 -17.54 -7.83
CA VAL A 102 18.49 -17.12 -8.94
C VAL A 102 19.69 -16.32 -8.42
N GLY A 103 19.47 -15.45 -7.44
CA GLY A 103 20.55 -14.66 -6.83
C GLY A 103 21.59 -15.52 -6.14
N ILE A 104 21.18 -16.48 -5.34
CA ILE A 104 22.09 -17.42 -4.65
C ILE A 104 22.83 -18.29 -5.68
N ASP A 105 22.11 -18.83 -6.67
CA ASP A 105 22.71 -19.66 -7.71
C ASP A 105 23.80 -18.90 -8.50
N ALA A 106 23.56 -17.64 -8.82
CA ALA A 106 24.56 -16.79 -9.48
C ALA A 106 25.84 -16.60 -8.65
N TYR A 107 25.74 -16.47 -7.31
CA TYR A 107 26.91 -16.47 -6.42
C TYR A 107 27.63 -17.81 -6.42
N LEU A 108 26.87 -18.91 -6.31
CA LEU A 108 27.45 -20.26 -6.25
C LEU A 108 28.15 -20.62 -7.56
N GLN A 109 27.58 -20.31 -8.71
CA GLN A 109 28.20 -20.53 -10.02
C GLN A 109 29.53 -19.75 -10.14
N ARG A 110 29.56 -18.51 -9.71
CA ARG A 110 30.79 -17.72 -9.73
C ARG A 110 31.83 -18.29 -8.77
N TYR A 111 31.42 -18.67 -7.57
CA TYR A 111 32.31 -19.28 -6.61
C TYR A 111 32.92 -20.60 -7.14
N ARG A 112 32.12 -21.45 -7.75
CA ARG A 112 32.61 -22.72 -8.36
C ARG A 112 33.63 -22.47 -9.46
N ARG A 113 33.43 -21.45 -10.30
CA ARG A 113 34.30 -21.14 -11.45
C ARG A 113 35.55 -20.36 -11.06
N GLN A 114 35.46 -19.42 -10.16
CA GLN A 114 36.54 -18.44 -9.88
C GLN A 114 37.02 -18.44 -8.42
N LYS A 115 36.39 -19.23 -7.56
CA LYS A 115 36.64 -19.24 -6.10
C LYS A 115 36.47 -17.86 -5.45
N LYS A 116 35.64 -17.00 -6.04
CA LYS A 116 35.37 -15.64 -5.56
C LYS A 116 33.88 -15.50 -5.19
N LEU A 117 33.62 -15.18 -3.93
CA LEU A 117 32.26 -14.87 -3.46
C LEU A 117 31.92 -13.40 -3.75
N ALA A 118 31.51 -13.11 -4.97
CA ALA A 118 31.17 -11.77 -5.41
C ALA A 118 30.07 -11.84 -6.47
N SER A 119 29.28 -10.75 -6.59
CA SER A 119 28.25 -10.65 -7.63
C SER A 119 28.86 -10.78 -9.03
N PRO A 120 28.27 -11.58 -9.94
CA PRO A 120 28.76 -11.74 -11.30
C PRO A 120 28.49 -10.50 -12.18
N TYR A 121 27.63 -9.60 -11.75
CA TYR A 121 27.17 -8.45 -12.55
C TYR A 121 28.15 -7.28 -12.47
N LYS A 122 28.53 -6.74 -13.64
CA LYS A 122 29.45 -5.60 -13.76
C LYS A 122 28.72 -4.26 -13.79
N LYS A 123 27.49 -4.22 -14.36
CA LYS A 123 26.68 -2.99 -14.43
C LYS A 123 26.17 -2.64 -13.04
N LYS A 124 26.36 -1.38 -12.62
CA LYS A 124 26.05 -0.87 -11.27
C LYS A 124 24.64 -1.23 -10.79
N TRP A 125 23.60 -1.00 -11.61
CA TRP A 125 22.21 -1.28 -11.25
C TRP A 125 21.93 -2.76 -11.00
N TYR A 126 22.44 -3.66 -11.89
CA TYR A 126 22.32 -5.11 -11.72
C TYR A 126 23.10 -5.61 -10.50
N TRP A 127 24.27 -5.02 -10.25
CA TRP A 127 25.07 -5.34 -9.08
C TRP A 127 24.32 -4.98 -7.79
N TRP A 128 23.79 -3.75 -7.69
CA TRP A 128 23.02 -3.33 -6.52
C TRP A 128 21.77 -4.18 -6.33
N HIS A 129 21.00 -4.39 -7.38
CA HIS A 129 19.79 -5.22 -7.31
C HIS A 129 20.11 -6.65 -6.83
N HIS A 130 21.16 -7.26 -7.36
CA HIS A 130 21.57 -8.62 -6.98
C HIS A 130 22.04 -8.68 -5.52
N VAL A 131 22.92 -7.77 -5.09
CA VAL A 131 23.47 -7.75 -3.73
C VAL A 131 22.37 -7.47 -2.70
N THR A 132 21.58 -6.40 -2.90
CA THR A 132 20.50 -6.04 -1.99
C THR A 132 19.36 -7.06 -2.02
N GLY A 133 19.05 -7.62 -3.18
CA GLY A 133 18.02 -8.65 -3.34
C GLY A 133 18.33 -9.93 -2.57
N VAL A 134 19.58 -10.40 -2.62
CA VAL A 134 20.00 -11.59 -1.83
C VAL A 134 20.09 -11.25 -0.34
N LEU A 135 20.59 -10.07 0.02
CA LEU A 135 20.77 -9.67 1.40
C LEU A 135 19.43 -9.45 2.12
N PHE A 136 18.50 -8.71 1.48
CA PHE A 136 17.24 -8.31 2.08
C PHE A 136 16.05 -9.15 1.62
N GLY A 137 16.24 -10.07 0.67
CA GLY A 137 15.15 -10.86 0.10
C GLY A 137 14.34 -11.63 1.13
N ILE A 138 14.99 -12.18 2.16
CA ILE A 138 14.28 -12.91 3.22
C ILE A 138 13.37 -11.99 4.04
N PHE A 139 13.79 -10.74 4.30
CA PHE A 139 12.96 -9.77 5.01
C PHE A 139 11.76 -9.34 4.15
N VAL A 140 11.97 -9.14 2.85
CA VAL A 140 10.89 -8.83 1.90
C VAL A 140 9.90 -9.98 1.84
N LEU A 141 10.39 -11.23 1.75
CA LEU A 141 9.56 -12.43 1.72
C LEU A 141 8.69 -12.55 2.99
N THR A 142 9.31 -12.45 4.16
CA THR A 142 8.57 -12.56 5.43
C THR A 142 7.58 -11.44 5.60
N TRP A 143 7.91 -10.23 5.17
CA TRP A 143 7.02 -9.07 5.25
C TRP A 143 5.79 -9.22 4.35
N ILE A 144 5.98 -9.58 3.06
CA ILE A 144 4.87 -9.81 2.14
C ILE A 144 3.99 -10.96 2.64
N PHE A 145 4.61 -12.04 3.10
CA PHE A 145 3.90 -13.22 3.61
C PHE A 145 3.06 -12.88 4.87
N SER A 146 3.64 -12.20 5.86
CA SER A 146 2.91 -11.82 7.07
C SER A 146 1.78 -10.82 6.76
N GLY A 147 2.02 -9.86 5.87
CA GLY A 147 0.99 -8.93 5.40
C GLY A 147 -0.18 -9.64 4.71
N MET A 148 0.11 -10.64 3.88
CA MET A 148 -0.93 -11.46 3.24
C MET A 148 -1.72 -12.27 4.28
N MET A 149 -1.05 -12.91 5.24
CA MET A 149 -1.71 -13.71 6.28
C MET A 149 -2.63 -12.87 7.15
N SER A 150 -2.26 -11.64 7.49
CA SER A 150 -3.10 -10.74 8.29
C SER A 150 -4.44 -10.38 7.62
N LEU A 151 -4.56 -10.57 6.31
CA LEU A 151 -5.80 -10.32 5.57
C LEU A 151 -6.67 -11.57 5.41
N VAL A 152 -6.06 -12.75 5.44
CA VAL A 152 -6.77 -14.03 5.30
C VAL A 152 -7.51 -14.40 6.60
N ASP A 153 -6.91 -14.05 7.75
CA ASP A 153 -7.44 -14.41 9.09
C ASP A 153 -8.46 -13.40 9.64
N THR A 154 -8.86 -12.38 8.87
CA THR A 154 -9.90 -11.42 9.32
C THR A 154 -11.29 -11.96 8.96
N PRO A 155 -12.07 -12.45 9.96
CA PRO A 155 -13.45 -12.93 9.75
C PRO A 155 -14.39 -11.84 9.29
#